data_de59dd51f6c57f30e2c5c267b93d762c
#
_entry.id   de59dd51f6c57f30e2c5c267b93d762c
#
_cell.length_a   1.000
_cell.length_b   1.000
_cell.length_c   1.000
_cell.angle_alpha   90.00
_cell.angle_beta   90.00
_cell.angle_gamma   90.00
#
_symmetry.space_group_name_H-M   'P 1'
#
loop_
_entity.id
_entity.type
_entity.pdbx_description
1 polymer ?
#
loop_
_entity_poly.entity_id
_entity_poly.type
_entity_poly.pdbx_seq_one_letter_code
_entity_poly.pdbx_strand_id
1 'polypeptide(L)'
;LGLGPNFIPARALLKLQRLFDRHAVWARGRSFAQLRRLISGSDAVVSLWRGKRLIGFGRATSDGFSRAVLWDIVVAGDLHGHGLGRRVVLELLHAPAVVGVERVYLMTTDSAGFYRQLGFKDADPQQLMVLRR
;
A
#
# COMPACT_ATOMS: atom_id res chain seq x y z
N LEU A 1 -1.67 -12.41 3.73
CA LEU A 1 -2.33 -12.84 4.96
C LEU A 1 -3.67 -13.47 4.60
N GLY A 2 -3.71 -14.78 4.54
CA GLY A 2 -4.82 -15.52 3.95
C GLY A 2 -6.09 -15.70 4.78
N LEU A 3 -6.10 -15.25 6.05
CA LEU A 3 -7.21 -15.54 6.97
C LEU A 3 -8.11 -14.34 7.28
N GLY A 4 -7.83 -13.19 6.71
CA GLY A 4 -8.59 -11.98 6.96
C GLY A 4 -8.13 -11.18 8.20
N PRO A 5 -8.63 -9.95 8.36
CA PRO A 5 -8.05 -8.97 9.29
C PRO A 5 -8.14 -9.35 10.76
N ASN A 6 -9.22 -10.01 11.16
CA ASN A 6 -9.44 -10.37 12.57
C ASN A 6 -8.49 -11.48 13.06
N PHE A 7 -7.85 -12.19 12.13
CA PHE A 7 -6.91 -13.26 12.46
C PHE A 7 -5.45 -12.80 12.40
N ILE A 8 -5.18 -11.54 12.14
CA ILE A 8 -3.82 -11.02 12.09
C ILE A 8 -3.27 -10.96 13.52
N PRO A 9 -2.15 -11.62 13.81
CA PRO A 9 -1.57 -11.59 15.15
C PRO A 9 -1.16 -10.18 15.56
N ALA A 10 -1.29 -9.87 16.85
CA ALA A 10 -0.89 -8.57 17.38
C ALA A 10 0.58 -8.23 17.08
N ARG A 11 1.47 -9.23 17.09
CA ARG A 11 2.88 -9.01 16.76
C ARG A 11 3.09 -8.59 15.30
N ALA A 12 2.27 -9.08 14.37
CA ALA A 12 2.32 -8.65 12.98
C ALA A 12 1.83 -7.20 12.85
N LEU A 13 0.77 -6.85 13.57
CA LEU A 13 0.28 -5.47 13.63
C LEU A 13 1.31 -4.52 14.23
N LEU A 14 2.03 -4.97 15.27
CA LEU A 14 3.11 -4.18 15.86
C LEU A 14 4.22 -3.91 14.85
N LYS A 15 4.59 -4.89 14.06
CA LYS A 15 5.61 -4.73 13.02
C LYS A 15 5.15 -3.76 11.93
N LEU A 16 3.89 -3.85 11.54
CA LEU A 16 3.31 -2.91 10.58
C LEU A 16 3.25 -1.49 11.16
N GLN A 17 2.82 -1.33 12.41
CA GLN A 17 2.80 -0.04 13.09
C GLN A 17 4.20 0.59 13.12
N ARG A 18 5.21 -0.20 13.45
CA ARG A 18 6.61 0.26 13.47
C ARG A 18 7.13 0.62 12.08
N LEU A 19 6.77 -0.16 11.06
CA LEU A 19 7.15 0.16 9.69
C LEU A 19 6.56 1.51 9.27
N PHE A 20 5.29 1.74 9.54
CA PHE A 20 4.63 3.02 9.25
C PHE A 20 5.23 4.17 10.06
N ASP A 21 5.42 3.99 11.35
CA ASP A 21 5.94 5.06 12.21
C ASP A 21 7.34 5.50 11.80
N ARG A 22 8.16 4.58 11.31
CA ARG A 22 9.54 4.88 10.91
C ARG A 22 9.67 5.37 9.48
N HIS A 23 8.84 4.89 8.57
CA HIS A 23 9.08 5.06 7.13
C HIS A 23 7.90 5.65 6.37
N ALA A 24 6.78 5.92 7.03
CA ALA A 24 5.59 6.48 6.40
C ALA A 24 5.01 7.60 7.27
N VAL A 25 5.48 8.81 7.05
CA VAL A 25 5.09 9.98 7.87
C VAL A 25 3.58 10.16 7.90
N TRP A 26 2.90 9.94 6.77
CA TRP A 26 1.44 10.09 6.66
C TRP A 26 0.65 9.04 7.45
N ALA A 27 1.29 7.99 7.90
CA ALA A 27 0.66 6.85 8.56
C ALA A 27 1.09 6.66 10.02
N ARG A 28 1.77 7.65 10.59
CA ARG A 28 2.25 7.58 11.99
C ARG A 28 1.10 7.60 12.98
N GLY A 29 1.29 6.90 14.09
CA GLY A 29 0.39 6.96 15.24
C GLY A 29 -0.89 6.16 15.09
N ARG A 30 -1.00 5.29 14.10
CA ARG A 30 -2.18 4.44 13.96
C ARG A 30 -2.20 3.35 15.02
N SER A 31 -3.37 3.14 15.66
CA SER A 31 -3.57 2.06 16.62
C SER A 31 -3.74 0.72 15.91
N PHE A 32 -3.68 -0.38 16.68
CA PHE A 32 -3.96 -1.71 16.14
C PHE A 32 -5.38 -1.80 15.58
N ALA A 33 -6.36 -1.21 16.27
CA ALA A 33 -7.73 -1.20 15.77
C ALA A 33 -7.85 -0.46 14.42
N GLN A 34 -7.16 0.67 14.29
CA GLN A 34 -7.12 1.42 13.03
C GLN A 34 -6.42 0.63 11.93
N LEU A 35 -5.31 -0.05 12.22
CA LEU A 35 -4.61 -0.88 11.24
C LEU A 35 -5.47 -2.06 10.79
N ARG A 36 -6.17 -2.73 11.72
CA ARG A 36 -7.12 -3.79 11.36
C ARG A 36 -8.22 -3.26 10.46
N ARG A 37 -8.72 -2.06 10.74
CA ARG A 37 -9.76 -1.44 9.93
C ARG A 37 -9.28 -1.12 8.52
N LEU A 38 -8.06 -0.60 8.38
CA LEU A 38 -7.45 -0.37 7.08
C LEU A 38 -7.33 -1.66 6.26
N ILE A 39 -6.86 -2.73 6.89
CA ILE A 39 -6.68 -4.00 6.21
C ILE A 39 -8.03 -4.60 5.83
N SER A 40 -9.03 -4.55 6.71
CA SER A 40 -10.37 -5.06 6.40
C SER A 40 -11.07 -4.28 5.30
N GLY A 41 -10.76 -2.99 5.17
CA GLY A 41 -11.28 -2.14 4.09
C GLY A 41 -10.50 -2.24 2.79
N SER A 42 -9.48 -3.08 2.74
CA SER A 42 -8.64 -3.25 1.55
C SER A 42 -9.09 -4.46 0.74
N ASP A 43 -9.02 -4.32 -0.58
CA ASP A 43 -9.36 -5.41 -1.51
C ASP A 43 -8.12 -6.22 -1.89
N ALA A 44 -6.93 -5.68 -1.68
CA ALA A 44 -5.66 -6.36 -1.82
C ALA A 44 -4.67 -5.82 -0.80
N VAL A 45 -3.86 -6.71 -0.24
CA VAL A 45 -2.81 -6.37 0.72
C VAL A 45 -1.57 -7.17 0.36
N VAL A 46 -0.44 -6.48 0.30
CA VAL A 46 0.87 -7.09 0.08
C VAL A 46 1.78 -6.78 1.25
N SER A 47 2.40 -7.80 1.80
CA SER A 47 3.45 -7.65 2.81
C SER A 47 4.67 -8.42 2.37
N LEU A 48 5.84 -7.79 2.47
CA LEU A 48 7.12 -8.43 2.16
C LEU A 48 7.88 -8.68 3.46
N TRP A 49 8.37 -9.89 3.60
CA TRP A 49 9.04 -10.34 4.82
C TRP A 49 10.45 -10.86 4.50
N ARG A 50 11.38 -10.54 5.38
CA ARG A 50 12.70 -11.14 5.40
C ARG A 50 12.85 -11.87 6.72
N GLY A 51 12.61 -13.18 6.71
CA GLY A 51 12.46 -13.94 7.94
C GLY A 51 11.28 -13.41 8.76
N LYS A 52 11.54 -12.96 9.97
CA LYS A 52 10.52 -12.39 10.87
C LYS A 52 10.38 -10.87 10.76
N ARG A 53 11.14 -10.23 9.88
CA ARG A 53 11.12 -8.79 9.69
C ARG A 53 10.18 -8.41 8.57
N LEU A 54 9.26 -7.49 8.84
CA LEU A 54 8.43 -6.86 7.82
C LEU A 54 9.25 -5.75 7.15
N ILE A 55 9.48 -5.87 5.85
CA ILE A 55 10.33 -4.95 5.09
C ILE A 55 9.58 -4.14 4.04
N GLY A 56 8.36 -4.52 3.69
CA GLY A 56 7.56 -3.78 2.73
C GLY A 56 6.08 -4.05 2.92
N PHE A 57 5.27 -3.08 2.53
CA PHE A 57 3.83 -3.17 2.65
C PHE A 57 3.17 -2.30 1.58
N GLY A 58 1.98 -2.69 1.17
CA GLY A 58 1.09 -1.88 0.35
C GLY A 58 -0.29 -2.48 0.35
N ARG A 59 -1.27 -1.67 0.03
CA ARG A 59 -2.65 -2.13 -0.07
C ARG A 59 -3.37 -1.43 -1.22
N ALA A 60 -4.49 -1.99 -1.64
CA ALA A 60 -5.33 -1.42 -2.69
C ALA A 60 -6.80 -1.50 -2.31
N THR A 61 -7.56 -0.51 -2.73
CA THR A 61 -9.02 -0.55 -2.76
C THR A 61 -9.47 -0.61 -4.22
N SER A 62 -10.58 -1.29 -4.49
CA SER A 62 -11.00 -1.55 -5.87
C SER A 62 -12.48 -1.85 -5.93
N ASP A 63 -13.13 -1.42 -7.02
CA ASP A 63 -14.48 -1.88 -7.35
C ASP A 63 -14.46 -3.21 -8.15
N GLY A 64 -13.27 -3.69 -8.50
CA GLY A 64 -13.10 -4.94 -9.24
C GLY A 64 -13.31 -4.83 -10.74
N PHE A 65 -13.71 -3.68 -11.23
CA PHE A 65 -14.05 -3.48 -12.64
C PHE A 65 -13.42 -2.22 -13.24
N SER A 66 -13.65 -1.08 -12.62
CA SER A 66 -13.37 0.22 -13.24
C SER A 66 -12.14 0.89 -12.64
N ARG A 67 -12.08 1.00 -11.34
CA ARG A 67 -11.06 1.79 -10.65
C ARG A 67 -10.48 1.04 -9.47
N ALA A 68 -9.18 1.13 -9.32
CA ALA A 68 -8.47 0.74 -8.11
C ALA A 68 -7.56 1.89 -7.67
N VAL A 69 -7.25 1.95 -6.39
CA VAL A 69 -6.32 2.92 -5.82
C VAL A 69 -5.30 2.19 -4.95
N LEU A 70 -4.03 2.49 -5.15
CA LEU A 70 -2.95 1.97 -4.31
C LEU A 70 -2.72 2.91 -3.14
N TRP A 71 -2.56 2.34 -1.94
CA TRP A 71 -2.42 3.06 -0.69
C TRP A 71 -1.26 2.53 0.15
N ASP A 72 -0.64 3.43 0.91
CA ASP A 72 0.28 3.06 1.98
C ASP A 72 1.43 2.16 1.52
N ILE A 73 2.01 2.46 0.36
CA ILE A 73 3.17 1.74 -0.14
C ILE A 73 4.40 2.22 0.63
N VAL A 74 5.03 1.30 1.35
CA VAL A 74 6.18 1.61 2.20
C VAL A 74 7.20 0.49 2.18
N VAL A 75 8.46 0.87 2.20
CA VAL A 75 9.61 -0.05 2.28
C VAL A 75 10.53 0.43 3.40
N ALA A 76 11.10 -0.52 4.15
CA ALA A 76 12.08 -0.20 5.18
C ALA A 76 13.21 0.65 4.60
N GLY A 77 13.56 1.76 5.28
CA GLY A 77 14.47 2.76 4.75
C GLY A 77 15.88 2.24 4.45
N ASP A 78 16.38 1.31 5.27
CA ASP A 78 17.69 0.69 5.09
C ASP A 78 17.76 -0.26 3.88
N LEU A 79 16.60 -0.58 3.29
CA LEU A 79 16.51 -1.46 2.12
C LEU A 79 16.05 -0.73 0.85
N HIS A 80 16.03 0.59 0.86
CA HIS A 80 15.76 1.36 -0.35
C HIS A 80 16.81 1.08 -1.42
N GLY A 81 16.42 1.10 -2.68
CA GLY A 81 17.31 0.81 -3.80
C GLY A 81 17.46 -0.67 -4.15
N HIS A 82 16.73 -1.56 -3.47
CA HIS A 82 16.78 -3.01 -3.72
C HIS A 82 15.59 -3.55 -4.51
N GLY A 83 14.77 -2.69 -5.09
CA GLY A 83 13.62 -3.08 -5.91
C GLY A 83 12.40 -3.56 -5.11
N LEU A 84 12.37 -3.36 -3.81
CA LEU A 84 11.26 -3.83 -2.96
C LEU A 84 9.99 -3.03 -3.20
N GLY A 85 10.08 -1.71 -3.38
CA GLY A 85 8.94 -0.87 -3.71
C GLY A 85 8.30 -1.28 -5.03
N ARG A 86 9.12 -1.53 -6.04
CA ARG A 86 8.67 -2.08 -7.32
C ARG A 86 7.93 -3.40 -7.12
N ARG A 87 8.47 -4.28 -6.29
CA ARG A 87 7.86 -5.58 -6.02
C ARG A 87 6.49 -5.44 -5.36
N VAL A 88 6.36 -4.57 -4.36
CA VAL A 88 5.06 -4.30 -3.72
C VAL A 88 4.04 -3.84 -4.75
N VAL A 89 4.40 -2.87 -5.59
CA VAL A 89 3.49 -2.34 -6.60
C VAL A 89 3.10 -3.42 -7.61
N LEU A 90 4.05 -4.18 -8.13
CA LEU A 90 3.76 -5.24 -9.10
C LEU A 90 2.86 -6.32 -8.52
N GLU A 91 3.09 -6.72 -7.27
CA GLU A 91 2.23 -7.70 -6.60
C GLU A 91 0.80 -7.17 -6.45
N LEU A 92 0.63 -5.88 -6.11
CA LEU A 92 -0.69 -5.26 -6.03
C LEU A 92 -1.36 -5.21 -7.40
N LEU A 93 -0.62 -4.85 -8.46
CA LEU A 93 -1.18 -4.78 -9.81
C LEU A 93 -1.61 -6.14 -10.34
N HIS A 94 -1.01 -7.22 -9.87
CA HIS A 94 -1.37 -8.58 -10.26
C HIS A 94 -2.39 -9.23 -9.32
N ALA A 95 -2.76 -8.57 -8.22
CA ALA A 95 -3.78 -9.09 -7.31
C ALA A 95 -5.13 -9.25 -8.03
N PRO A 96 -5.91 -10.30 -7.72
CA PRO A 96 -7.18 -10.55 -8.42
C PRO A 96 -8.14 -9.35 -8.45
N ALA A 97 -8.21 -8.58 -7.36
CA ALA A 97 -9.09 -7.43 -7.28
C ALA A 97 -8.63 -6.24 -8.13
N VAL A 98 -7.39 -6.24 -8.61
CA VAL A 98 -6.77 -5.09 -9.28
C VAL A 98 -6.44 -5.39 -10.75
N VAL A 99 -6.08 -6.63 -11.07
CA VAL A 99 -5.50 -6.99 -12.37
C VAL A 99 -6.41 -6.68 -13.55
N GLY A 100 -7.72 -6.71 -13.36
CA GLY A 100 -8.69 -6.52 -14.44
C GLY A 100 -9.34 -5.14 -14.48
N VAL A 101 -8.98 -4.21 -13.61
CA VAL A 101 -9.62 -2.88 -13.60
C VAL A 101 -9.11 -2.01 -14.75
N GLU A 102 -9.94 -1.09 -15.18
CA GLU A 102 -9.62 -0.21 -16.30
C GLU A 102 -8.52 0.79 -15.96
N ARG A 103 -8.50 1.31 -14.73
CA ARG A 103 -7.51 2.30 -14.29
C ARG A 103 -7.10 2.06 -12.86
N VAL A 104 -5.81 2.24 -12.60
CA VAL A 104 -5.24 2.20 -11.26
C VAL A 104 -4.68 3.57 -10.92
N TYR A 105 -5.12 4.15 -9.81
CA TYR A 105 -4.68 5.45 -9.34
C TYR A 105 -3.79 5.31 -8.11
N LEU A 106 -2.97 6.31 -7.89
CA LEU A 106 -2.28 6.51 -6.62
C LEU A 106 -2.00 7.99 -6.41
N MET A 107 -1.67 8.34 -5.18
CA MET A 107 -1.27 9.70 -4.82
C MET A 107 0.12 9.65 -4.24
N THR A 108 0.98 10.54 -4.67
CA THR A 108 2.35 10.65 -4.16
C THR A 108 2.76 12.09 -4.06
N THR A 109 3.57 12.44 -3.05
CA THR A 109 4.09 13.79 -2.88
C THR A 109 5.49 13.94 -3.45
N ASP A 110 6.29 12.88 -3.44
CA ASP A 110 7.72 12.98 -3.76
C ASP A 110 8.28 11.81 -4.58
N SER A 111 7.45 10.84 -4.98
CA SER A 111 7.92 9.62 -5.66
C SER A 111 7.37 9.46 -7.06
N ALA A 112 6.95 10.54 -7.70
CA ALA A 112 6.36 10.49 -9.04
C ALA A 112 7.31 9.85 -10.06
N GLY A 113 8.60 10.13 -9.98
CA GLY A 113 9.59 9.53 -10.88
C GLY A 113 9.65 8.02 -10.78
N PHE A 114 9.58 7.48 -9.56
CA PHE A 114 9.53 6.04 -9.34
C PHE A 114 8.29 5.42 -10.01
N TYR A 115 7.13 6.02 -9.83
CA TYR A 115 5.89 5.48 -10.41
C TYR A 115 5.84 5.64 -11.93
N ARG A 116 6.42 6.71 -12.49
CA ARG A 116 6.51 6.85 -13.96
C ARG A 116 7.33 5.72 -14.58
N GLN A 117 8.39 5.27 -13.92
CA GLN A 117 9.16 4.12 -14.39
C GLN A 117 8.34 2.83 -14.43
N LEU A 118 7.27 2.74 -13.63
CA LEU A 118 6.36 1.61 -13.60
C LEU A 118 5.18 1.76 -14.56
N GLY A 119 5.15 2.84 -15.35
CA GLY A 119 4.10 3.09 -16.34
C GLY A 119 2.97 4.01 -15.88
N PHE A 120 3.03 4.53 -14.67
CA PHE A 120 2.06 5.52 -14.21
C PHE A 120 2.33 6.87 -14.86
N LYS A 121 1.28 7.62 -15.14
CA LYS A 121 1.32 8.95 -15.76
C LYS A 121 0.48 9.92 -14.95
N ASP A 122 0.74 11.20 -15.10
CA ASP A 122 -0.14 12.23 -14.55
C ASP A 122 -1.56 12.03 -15.09
N ALA A 123 -2.55 12.20 -14.24
CA ALA A 123 -3.94 11.90 -14.58
C ALA A 123 -4.66 13.09 -15.25
N ASP A 124 -3.91 13.99 -15.89
CA ASP A 124 -4.49 15.12 -16.60
C ASP A 124 -5.58 14.69 -17.61
N PRO A 125 -6.67 15.44 -17.75
CA PRO A 125 -6.99 16.71 -17.08
C PRO A 125 -7.65 16.55 -15.69
N GLN A 126 -7.70 15.35 -15.12
CA GLN A 126 -8.29 15.14 -13.79
C GLN A 126 -7.44 15.81 -12.72
N GLN A 127 -8.10 16.37 -11.71
CA GLN A 127 -7.45 16.98 -10.55
C GLN A 127 -7.82 16.21 -9.28
N LEU A 128 -6.85 16.03 -8.40
CA LEU A 128 -7.10 15.48 -7.08
C LEU A 128 -7.67 16.58 -6.18
N MET A 129 -8.80 16.30 -5.57
CA MET A 129 -9.45 17.20 -4.62
C MET A 129 -9.71 16.45 -3.32
N VAL A 130 -9.63 17.13 -2.19
CA VAL A 130 -9.85 16.52 -0.87
C VAL A 130 -10.79 17.37 -0.03
N LEU A 131 -11.72 16.73 0.64
CA LEU A 131 -12.50 17.32 1.71
C LEU A 131 -11.97 16.77 3.04
N ARG A 132 -11.44 17.64 3.87
CA ARG A 132 -10.94 17.25 5.20
C ARG A 132 -12.04 17.35 6.23
N ARG A 133 -12.14 16.36 7.06
CA ARG A 133 -13.13 16.31 8.14
C ARG A 133 -12.48 16.42 9.50
#